data_c5e1ad9419eab8635d32e228f828bc49
#
_entry.id   c5e1ad9419eab8635d32e228f828bc49
#
_cell.length_a   1.000
_cell.length_b   1.000
_cell.length_c   1.000
_cell.angle_alpha   90.00
_cell.angle_beta   90.00
_cell.angle_gamma   90.00
#
_symmetry.space_group_name_H-M   'P 1'
#
loop_
_entity.id
_entity.type
_entity.pdbx_description
1 polymer ?
#
loop_
_entity_poly.entity_id
_entity_poly.type
_entity_poly.pdbx_seq_one_letter_code
_entity_poly.pdbx_strand_id
1 'polypeptide(L)'
;LDQAPKGILIWRAILQWLGGIGIIVIALIILPFLRIGGMQLFHLEGDDPYDKFLPKISSVVSKIFIVYIALTLILFFLYYLNGMSLFDSLAHSFTTISTGGFSTHNNSFAYFNNITILNIAIIFMIIGSLPFLILAQSNFSNVTSIIKDHQIQLFLLILILAISLIYFFAKNYIDG
;
A
#
# COMPACT_ATOMS: atom_id res chain seq x y z
N LEU A 1 14.98 13.79 -13.52
CA LEU A 1 15.34 12.92 -12.40
C LEU A 1 16.72 12.29 -12.61
N ASP A 2 17.06 11.92 -13.85
CA ASP A 2 18.33 11.27 -14.19
C ASP A 2 19.58 12.11 -13.84
N GLN A 3 19.42 13.42 -13.70
CA GLN A 3 20.49 14.35 -13.26
C GLN A 3 20.39 14.69 -11.76
N ALA A 4 19.38 14.23 -11.06
CA ALA A 4 19.17 14.55 -9.66
C ALA A 4 20.13 13.74 -8.77
N PRO A 5 20.69 14.34 -7.71
CA PRO A 5 21.52 13.63 -6.75
C PRO A 5 20.75 12.45 -6.13
N LYS A 6 21.39 11.28 -6.04
CA LYS A 6 20.81 10.07 -5.46
C LYS A 6 20.24 10.29 -4.05
N GLY A 7 20.88 11.17 -3.26
CA GLY A 7 20.39 11.53 -1.94
C GLY A 7 19.01 12.18 -1.95
N ILE A 8 18.71 13.01 -2.94
CA ILE A 8 17.39 13.65 -3.08
C ILE A 8 16.34 12.61 -3.52
N LEU A 9 16.71 11.73 -4.44
CA LEU A 9 15.80 10.70 -4.94
C LEU A 9 15.40 9.72 -3.83
N ILE A 10 16.36 9.25 -3.04
CA ILE A 10 16.05 8.33 -1.93
C ILE A 10 15.29 9.05 -0.81
N TRP A 11 15.60 10.31 -0.52
CA TRP A 11 14.87 11.11 0.45
C TRP A 11 13.39 11.24 0.10
N ARG A 12 13.08 11.52 -1.16
CA ARG A 12 11.69 11.56 -1.67
C ARG A 12 10.99 10.22 -1.52
N ALA A 13 11.69 9.11 -1.84
CA ALA A 13 11.15 7.78 -1.72
C ALA A 13 10.84 7.41 -0.25
N ILE A 14 11.74 7.77 0.68
CA ILE A 14 11.54 7.56 2.13
C ILE A 14 10.36 8.39 2.64
N LEU A 15 10.27 9.67 2.28
CA LEU A 15 9.15 10.52 2.70
C LEU A 15 7.81 9.95 2.23
N GLN A 16 7.76 9.44 1.01
CA GLN A 16 6.56 8.83 0.48
C GLN A 16 6.22 7.53 1.20
N TRP A 17 7.20 6.70 1.48
CA TRP A 17 7.05 5.45 2.21
C TRP A 17 6.54 5.69 3.64
N LEU A 18 7.13 6.65 4.34
CA LEU A 18 6.68 7.08 5.67
C LEU A 18 5.28 7.71 5.63
N GLY A 19 4.96 8.48 4.59
CA GLY A 19 3.63 9.06 4.40
C GLY A 19 2.56 8.00 4.21
N GLY A 20 2.86 6.94 3.45
CA GLY A 20 1.95 5.83 3.24
C GLY A 20 1.54 5.13 4.53
N ILE A 21 2.50 4.77 5.39
CA ILE A 21 2.20 4.15 6.68
C ILE A 21 1.68 5.16 7.70
N GLY A 22 2.15 6.41 7.65
CA GLY A 22 1.78 7.45 8.59
C GLY A 22 0.28 7.74 8.58
N ILE A 23 -0.33 7.83 7.40
CA ILE A 23 -1.78 8.09 7.29
C ILE A 23 -2.61 6.94 7.86
N ILE A 24 -2.15 5.69 7.70
CA ILE A 24 -2.82 4.50 8.25
C ILE A 24 -2.78 4.53 9.79
N VAL A 25 -1.61 4.84 10.35
CA VAL A 25 -1.43 4.93 11.81
C VAL A 25 -2.27 6.07 12.40
N ILE A 26 -2.25 7.24 11.76
CA ILE A 26 -3.07 8.38 12.18
C ILE A 26 -4.56 8.04 12.13
N ALA A 27 -5.02 7.41 11.06
CA ALA A 27 -6.41 7.00 10.93
C ALA A 27 -6.83 6.06 12.06
N LEU A 28 -6.02 5.06 12.40
CA LEU A 28 -6.28 4.11 13.48
C LEU A 28 -6.30 4.77 14.88
N ILE A 29 -5.46 5.79 15.08
CA ILE A 29 -5.45 6.55 16.35
C ILE A 29 -6.68 7.44 16.46
N ILE A 30 -7.10 8.09 15.37
CA ILE A 30 -8.21 9.04 15.36
C ILE A 30 -9.58 8.32 15.38
N LEU A 31 -9.69 7.14 14.76
CA LEU A 31 -10.96 6.41 14.66
C LEU A 31 -11.70 6.23 16.00
N PRO A 32 -11.03 5.87 17.12
CA PRO A 32 -11.67 5.79 18.43
C PRO A 32 -12.25 7.11 18.91
N PHE A 33 -11.60 8.24 18.61
CA PHE A 33 -12.08 9.57 19.03
C PHE A 33 -13.32 10.03 18.26
N LEU A 34 -13.49 9.57 17.03
CA LEU A 34 -14.64 9.92 16.20
C LEU A 34 -15.91 9.14 16.57
N ARG A 35 -15.85 8.21 17.51
CA ARG A 35 -16.98 7.36 17.94
C ARG A 35 -17.75 6.69 16.78
N ILE A 36 -17.08 6.44 15.68
CA ILE A 36 -17.66 5.83 14.48
C ILE A 36 -17.57 4.31 14.60
N GLY A 37 -18.71 3.62 14.44
CA GLY A 37 -18.75 2.16 14.30
C GLY A 37 -18.82 1.38 15.60
N GLY A 38 -19.96 1.39 16.31
CA GLY A 38 -20.30 0.37 17.33
C GLY A 38 -19.57 0.48 18.67
N MET A 39 -18.65 1.39 18.86
CA MET A 39 -17.91 1.60 20.11
C MET A 39 -18.78 2.15 21.27
N GLN A 40 -20.00 2.57 20.97
CA GLN A 40 -20.97 2.97 21.99
C GLN A 40 -21.40 1.82 22.93
N LEU A 41 -21.25 0.57 22.49
CA LEU A 41 -21.57 -0.61 23.29
C LEU A 41 -20.54 -0.92 24.39
N PHE A 42 -19.32 -0.38 24.29
CA PHE A 42 -18.27 -0.60 25.29
C PHE A 42 -18.29 0.39 26.45
N HIS A 43 -19.11 1.45 26.38
CA HIS A 43 -19.28 2.43 27.48
C HIS A 43 -20.19 1.94 28.65
N LEU A 44 -20.77 0.76 28.52
CA LEU A 44 -21.70 0.22 29.54
C LEU A 44 -21.00 -0.57 30.66
N GLU A 45 -19.71 -0.84 30.54
CA GLU A 45 -18.94 -1.49 31.62
C GLU A 45 -17.92 -0.50 32.20
N GLY A 46 -18.14 -0.08 33.44
CA GLY A 46 -17.52 0.99 34.22
C GLY A 46 -15.99 0.93 34.46
N ASP A 47 -15.19 0.48 33.52
CA ASP A 47 -13.74 0.59 33.53
C ASP A 47 -13.30 1.64 32.50
N ASP A 48 -12.27 2.43 32.78
CA ASP A 48 -11.72 3.45 31.89
C ASP A 48 -11.42 2.85 30.53
N PRO A 49 -12.16 3.22 29.46
CA PRO A 49 -12.01 2.59 28.15
C PRO A 49 -10.62 2.82 27.56
N TYR A 50 -9.93 3.87 27.97
CA TYR A 50 -8.64 4.27 27.43
C TYR A 50 -7.51 3.27 27.74
N ASP A 51 -7.46 2.73 28.96
CA ASP A 51 -6.38 1.83 29.39
C ASP A 51 -6.41 0.47 28.69
N LYS A 52 -7.60 0.02 28.25
CA LYS A 52 -7.77 -1.23 27.50
C LYS A 52 -7.61 -1.04 25.97
N PHE A 53 -7.83 0.19 25.47
CA PHE A 53 -7.77 0.49 24.04
C PHE A 53 -6.34 0.70 23.52
N LEU A 54 -5.53 1.44 24.26
CA LEU A 54 -4.15 1.76 23.83
C LEU A 54 -3.29 0.52 23.54
N PRO A 55 -3.27 -0.53 24.39
CA PRO A 55 -2.51 -1.74 24.11
C PRO A 55 -3.00 -2.48 22.85
N LYS A 56 -4.31 -2.48 22.61
CA LYS A 56 -4.91 -3.14 21.44
C LYS A 56 -4.59 -2.41 20.14
N ILE A 57 -4.67 -1.06 20.14
CA ILE A 57 -4.27 -0.24 19.00
C ILE A 57 -2.78 -0.43 18.70
N SER A 58 -1.92 -0.36 19.72
CA SER A 58 -0.48 -0.57 19.57
C SER A 58 -0.15 -1.93 18.94
N SER A 59 -0.84 -2.99 19.36
CA SER A 59 -0.67 -4.33 18.79
C SER A 59 -1.08 -4.36 17.31
N VAL A 60 -2.19 -3.72 16.93
CA VAL A 60 -2.66 -3.66 15.54
C VAL A 60 -1.69 -2.85 14.67
N VAL A 61 -1.26 -1.68 15.15
CA VAL A 61 -0.28 -0.83 14.45
C VAL A 61 1.03 -1.58 14.23
N SER A 62 1.53 -2.31 15.23
CA SER A 62 2.75 -3.11 15.11
C SER A 62 2.61 -4.19 14.02
N LYS A 63 1.48 -4.87 13.96
CA LYS A 63 1.22 -5.89 12.93
C LYS A 63 1.18 -5.27 11.53
N ILE A 64 0.51 -4.13 11.36
CA ILE A 64 0.47 -3.39 10.09
C ILE A 64 1.88 -3.01 9.67
N PHE A 65 2.69 -2.49 10.60
CA PHE A 65 4.07 -2.09 10.34
C PHE A 65 4.93 -3.27 9.88
N ILE A 66 4.80 -4.42 10.55
CA ILE A 66 5.50 -5.65 10.16
C ILE A 66 5.12 -6.09 8.76
N VAL A 67 3.82 -6.12 8.43
CA VAL A 67 3.33 -6.48 7.09
C VAL A 67 3.86 -5.50 6.03
N TYR A 68 3.83 -4.20 6.33
CA TYR A 68 4.31 -3.16 5.42
C TYR A 68 5.80 -3.30 5.12
N ILE A 69 6.63 -3.53 6.15
CA ILE A 69 8.07 -3.78 5.98
C ILE A 69 8.30 -5.10 5.21
N ALA A 70 7.60 -6.16 5.57
CA ALA A 70 7.75 -7.45 4.89
C ALA A 70 7.45 -7.35 3.39
N LEU A 71 6.35 -6.70 3.02
CA LEU A 71 5.99 -6.45 1.61
C LEU A 71 7.03 -5.57 0.90
N THR A 72 7.56 -4.55 1.59
CA THR A 72 8.63 -3.70 1.04
C THR A 72 9.89 -4.51 0.75
N LEU A 73 10.30 -5.39 1.67
CA LEU A 73 11.49 -6.24 1.49
C LEU A 73 11.29 -7.26 0.36
N ILE A 74 10.14 -7.91 0.31
CA ILE A 74 9.80 -8.83 -0.79
C ILE A 74 9.90 -8.10 -2.12
N LEU A 75 9.30 -6.92 -2.22
CA LEU A 75 9.29 -6.12 -3.44
C LEU A 75 10.70 -5.66 -3.83
N PHE A 76 11.52 -5.24 -2.86
CA PHE A 76 12.92 -4.89 -3.07
C PHE A 76 13.68 -6.05 -3.72
N PHE A 77 13.57 -7.26 -3.17
CA PHE A 77 14.25 -8.43 -3.72
C PHE A 77 13.71 -8.82 -5.09
N LEU A 78 12.39 -8.73 -5.32
CA LEU A 78 11.81 -9.01 -6.63
C LEU A 78 12.32 -8.04 -7.70
N TYR A 79 12.43 -6.75 -7.41
CA TYR A 79 12.99 -5.77 -8.33
C TYR A 79 14.47 -6.03 -8.61
N TYR A 80 15.24 -6.28 -7.56
CA TYR A 80 16.68 -6.55 -7.69
C TYR A 80 16.96 -7.79 -8.53
N LEU A 81 16.24 -8.89 -8.29
CA LEU A 81 16.38 -10.14 -9.05
C LEU A 81 15.96 -10.02 -10.52
N ASN A 82 15.10 -9.06 -10.85
CA ASN A 82 14.67 -8.80 -12.21
C ASN A 82 15.51 -7.73 -12.94
N GLY A 83 16.64 -7.32 -12.38
CA GLY A 83 17.66 -6.51 -13.05
C GLY A 83 17.65 -5.01 -12.72
N MET A 84 16.88 -4.55 -11.74
CA MET A 84 17.07 -3.20 -11.23
C MET A 84 18.38 -3.07 -10.45
N SER A 85 19.01 -1.90 -10.48
CA SER A 85 20.12 -1.61 -9.59
C SER A 85 19.67 -1.67 -8.12
N LEU A 86 20.60 -1.89 -7.19
CA LEU A 86 20.29 -1.91 -5.76
C LEU A 86 19.62 -0.61 -5.30
N PHE A 87 20.08 0.53 -5.82
CA PHE A 87 19.50 1.84 -5.52
C PHE A 87 18.08 1.97 -6.07
N ASP A 88 17.85 1.59 -7.32
CA ASP A 88 16.54 1.67 -7.95
C ASP A 88 15.55 0.70 -7.30
N SER A 89 15.99 -0.52 -6.97
CA SER A 89 15.16 -1.51 -6.27
C SER A 89 14.67 -0.98 -4.94
N LEU A 90 15.54 -0.31 -4.16
CA LEU A 90 15.19 0.26 -2.86
C LEU A 90 14.22 1.44 -3.03
N ALA A 91 14.52 2.38 -3.91
CA ALA A 91 13.68 3.55 -4.12
C ALA A 91 12.29 3.17 -4.66
N HIS A 92 12.24 2.28 -5.67
CA HIS A 92 10.97 1.84 -6.25
C HIS A 92 10.17 0.94 -5.31
N SER A 93 10.80 0.12 -4.44
CA SER A 93 10.05 -0.65 -3.45
C SER A 93 9.31 0.26 -2.47
N PHE A 94 9.94 1.35 -2.02
CA PHE A 94 9.31 2.33 -1.15
C PHE A 94 8.11 3.01 -1.82
N THR A 95 8.29 3.45 -3.06
CA THR A 95 7.26 4.21 -3.78
C THR A 95 6.14 3.34 -4.33
N THR A 96 6.41 2.07 -4.63
CA THR A 96 5.39 1.12 -5.10
C THR A 96 4.47 0.68 -3.97
N ILE A 97 5.02 0.26 -2.81
CA ILE A 97 4.19 -0.21 -1.69
C ILE A 97 3.33 0.89 -1.08
N SER A 98 3.82 2.13 -1.09
CA SER A 98 3.06 3.31 -0.69
C SER A 98 2.09 3.82 -1.76
N THR A 99 1.99 3.11 -2.90
CA THR A 99 1.16 3.47 -4.07
C THR A 99 1.41 4.87 -4.62
N GLY A 100 2.64 5.37 -4.47
CA GLY A 100 2.96 6.75 -4.78
C GLY A 100 3.46 7.01 -6.20
N GLY A 101 4.04 6.01 -6.86
CA GLY A 101 4.43 6.07 -8.27
C GLY A 101 5.64 6.94 -8.60
N PHE A 102 6.42 7.41 -7.62
CA PHE A 102 7.68 8.10 -7.92
C PHE A 102 8.73 7.13 -8.45
N SER A 103 9.49 7.60 -9.44
CA SER A 103 10.62 6.90 -10.00
C SER A 103 11.92 7.67 -9.77
N THR A 104 13.04 6.99 -9.93
CA THR A 104 14.39 7.57 -9.99
C THR A 104 14.74 8.07 -11.39
N HIS A 105 13.96 7.68 -12.41
CA HIS A 105 14.17 8.00 -13.81
C HIS A 105 13.05 8.83 -14.42
N ASN A 106 13.36 9.68 -15.41
CA ASN A 106 12.37 10.50 -16.10
C ASN A 106 11.30 9.66 -16.82
N ASN A 107 11.70 8.53 -17.41
CA ASN A 107 10.81 7.62 -18.12
C ASN A 107 10.07 6.64 -17.18
N SER A 108 10.18 6.83 -15.85
CA SER A 108 9.53 5.95 -14.87
C SER A 108 9.88 4.47 -15.10
N PHE A 109 8.93 3.55 -14.92
CA PHE A 109 9.14 2.11 -15.14
C PHE A 109 9.52 1.74 -16.59
N ALA A 110 9.18 2.58 -17.58
CA ALA A 110 9.57 2.36 -18.97
C ALA A 110 11.09 2.38 -19.17
N TYR A 111 11.85 3.04 -18.27
CA TYR A 111 13.31 3.03 -18.30
C TYR A 111 13.91 1.63 -18.24
N PHE A 112 13.32 0.74 -17.47
CA PHE A 112 13.85 -0.63 -17.27
C PHE A 112 13.59 -1.58 -18.45
N ASN A 113 12.68 -1.21 -19.35
CA ASN A 113 12.29 -1.99 -20.54
C ASN A 113 12.06 -3.49 -20.21
N ASN A 114 11.45 -3.77 -19.08
CA ASN A 114 11.23 -5.12 -18.57
C ASN A 114 9.77 -5.28 -18.11
N ILE A 115 9.02 -6.09 -18.84
CA ILE A 115 7.60 -6.33 -18.58
C ILE A 115 7.36 -7.01 -17.22
N THR A 116 8.32 -7.81 -16.75
CA THR A 116 8.22 -8.48 -15.44
C THR A 116 8.25 -7.47 -14.30
N ILE A 117 9.14 -6.47 -14.39
CA ILE A 117 9.22 -5.37 -13.43
C ILE A 117 7.91 -4.60 -13.39
N LEU A 118 7.34 -4.30 -14.56
CA LEU A 118 6.07 -3.59 -14.66
C LEU A 118 4.91 -4.40 -14.03
N ASN A 119 4.83 -5.69 -14.31
CA ASN A 119 3.82 -6.56 -13.73
C ASN A 119 3.96 -6.68 -12.21
N ILE A 120 5.18 -6.80 -11.69
CA ILE A 120 5.44 -6.78 -10.25
C ILE A 120 4.95 -5.47 -9.64
N ALA A 121 5.25 -4.33 -10.27
CA ALA A 121 4.80 -3.02 -9.80
C ALA A 121 3.26 -2.94 -9.73
N ILE A 122 2.56 -3.37 -10.78
CA ILE A 122 1.09 -3.36 -10.83
C ILE A 122 0.49 -4.22 -9.70
N ILE A 123 0.99 -5.46 -9.55
CA ILE A 123 0.49 -6.38 -8.52
C ILE A 123 0.71 -5.78 -7.11
N PHE A 124 1.90 -5.26 -6.84
CA PHE A 124 2.20 -4.71 -5.52
C PHE A 124 1.53 -3.36 -5.24
N MET A 125 1.24 -2.54 -6.26
CA MET A 125 0.40 -1.36 -6.10
C MET A 125 -1.05 -1.76 -5.74
N ILE A 126 -1.59 -2.82 -6.34
CA ILE A 126 -2.91 -3.33 -5.96
C ILE A 126 -2.89 -3.83 -4.51
N ILE A 127 -1.88 -4.63 -4.12
CA ILE A 127 -1.72 -5.11 -2.75
C ILE A 127 -1.57 -3.94 -1.77
N GLY A 128 -0.74 -2.94 -2.10
CA GLY A 128 -0.53 -1.74 -1.29
C GLY A 128 -1.77 -0.85 -1.15
N SER A 129 -2.74 -0.98 -2.06
CA SER A 129 -4.02 -0.28 -2.00
C SER A 129 -5.07 -1.00 -1.15
N LEU A 130 -4.82 -2.27 -0.76
CA LEU A 130 -5.74 -3.00 0.10
C LEU A 130 -5.71 -2.46 1.54
N PRO A 131 -6.82 -2.58 2.29
CA PRO A 131 -6.84 -2.18 3.68
C PRO A 131 -5.83 -2.98 4.51
N PHE A 132 -4.73 -2.35 4.94
CA PHE A 132 -3.67 -3.01 5.73
C PHE A 132 -4.17 -3.64 7.02
N LEU A 133 -5.27 -3.14 7.58
CA LEU A 133 -5.91 -3.74 8.74
C LEU A 133 -6.35 -5.17 8.45
N ILE A 134 -6.96 -5.42 7.29
CA ILE A 134 -7.40 -6.76 6.87
C ILE A 134 -6.18 -7.64 6.63
N LEU A 135 -5.15 -7.13 5.96
CA LEU A 135 -3.90 -7.87 5.75
C LEU A 135 -3.19 -8.25 7.05
N ALA A 136 -3.21 -7.35 8.05
CA ALA A 136 -2.56 -7.56 9.35
C ALA A 136 -3.34 -8.50 10.28
N GLN A 137 -4.66 -8.60 10.10
CA GLN A 137 -5.53 -9.50 10.89
C GLN A 137 -5.66 -10.89 10.27
N SER A 138 -5.50 -11.01 8.96
CA SER A 138 -5.54 -12.29 8.29
C SER A 138 -4.26 -13.07 8.60
N ASN A 139 -4.41 -14.30 9.08
CA ASN A 139 -3.31 -15.24 9.00
C ASN A 139 -2.98 -15.46 7.52
N PHE A 140 -1.71 -15.29 7.10
CA PHE A 140 -1.27 -15.52 5.72
C PHE A 140 -1.67 -16.89 5.15
N SER A 141 -2.08 -17.83 6.00
CA SER A 141 -2.63 -19.14 5.61
C SER A 141 -4.05 -19.07 5.02
N ASN A 142 -4.77 -17.95 5.15
CA ASN A 142 -6.20 -17.87 4.78
C ASN A 142 -6.48 -16.74 3.77
N VAL A 143 -5.81 -16.80 2.61
CA VAL A 143 -6.00 -15.83 1.50
C VAL A 143 -7.46 -15.74 1.05
N THR A 144 -8.21 -16.86 1.17
CA THR A 144 -9.64 -16.91 0.86
C THR A 144 -10.50 -15.99 1.73
N SER A 145 -10.10 -15.73 2.97
CA SER A 145 -10.84 -14.79 3.84
C SER A 145 -10.65 -13.34 3.40
N ILE A 146 -9.46 -13.02 2.88
CA ILE A 146 -9.15 -11.69 2.34
C ILE A 146 -10.02 -11.40 1.12
N ILE A 147 -10.08 -12.33 0.16
CA ILE A 147 -10.83 -12.14 -1.10
C ILE A 147 -12.35 -12.09 -0.84
N LYS A 148 -12.84 -12.72 0.22
CA LYS A 148 -14.26 -12.69 0.60
C LYS A 148 -14.69 -11.42 1.33
N ASP A 149 -13.76 -10.57 1.73
CA ASP A 149 -14.08 -9.31 2.38
C ASP A 149 -14.80 -8.35 1.41
N HIS A 150 -15.92 -7.80 1.87
CA HIS A 150 -16.76 -6.91 1.05
C HIS A 150 -16.03 -5.64 0.60
N GLN A 151 -15.12 -5.10 1.40
CA GLN A 151 -14.37 -3.89 1.05
C GLN A 151 -13.41 -4.21 -0.10
N ILE A 152 -12.74 -5.36 -0.05
CA ILE A 152 -11.81 -5.81 -1.09
C ILE A 152 -12.56 -6.13 -2.38
N GLN A 153 -13.71 -6.79 -2.29
CA GLN A 153 -14.55 -7.09 -3.46
C GLN A 153 -15.03 -5.79 -4.14
N LEU A 154 -15.49 -4.83 -3.37
CA LEU A 154 -15.92 -3.53 -3.88
C LEU A 154 -14.76 -2.76 -4.53
N PHE A 155 -13.58 -2.75 -3.88
CA PHE A 155 -12.38 -2.15 -4.43
C PHE A 155 -11.98 -2.75 -5.77
N LEU A 156 -11.92 -4.09 -5.87
CA LEU A 156 -11.58 -4.79 -7.11
C LEU A 156 -12.62 -4.53 -8.21
N LEU A 157 -13.90 -4.47 -7.88
CA LEU A 157 -14.97 -4.15 -8.83
C LEU A 157 -14.78 -2.73 -9.39
N ILE A 158 -14.55 -1.74 -8.53
CA ILE A 158 -14.30 -0.37 -8.95
C ILE A 158 -13.05 -0.29 -9.82
N LEU A 159 -11.97 -1.01 -9.46
CA LEU A 159 -10.73 -1.05 -10.24
C LEU A 159 -10.99 -1.61 -11.64
N ILE A 160 -11.71 -2.72 -11.77
CA ILE A 160 -12.05 -3.33 -13.06
C ILE A 160 -12.90 -2.39 -13.90
N LEU A 161 -13.90 -1.73 -13.30
CA LEU A 161 -14.74 -0.76 -14.00
C LEU A 161 -13.92 0.43 -14.50
N ALA A 162 -13.00 0.96 -13.67
CA ALA A 162 -12.14 2.07 -14.06
C ALA A 162 -11.20 1.68 -15.21
N ILE A 163 -10.58 0.50 -15.15
CA ILE A 163 -9.71 -0.02 -16.23
C ILE A 163 -10.50 -0.18 -17.53
N SER A 164 -11.71 -0.76 -17.45
CA SER A 164 -12.58 -0.97 -18.61
C SER A 164 -12.98 0.35 -19.27
N LEU A 165 -13.29 1.35 -18.47
CA LEU A 165 -13.67 2.68 -18.92
C LEU A 165 -12.48 3.40 -19.59
N ILE A 166 -11.31 3.36 -18.99
CA ILE A 166 -10.08 3.92 -19.56
C ILE A 166 -9.75 3.24 -20.89
N TYR A 167 -9.82 1.90 -20.93
CA TYR A 167 -9.58 1.14 -22.17
C TYR A 167 -10.56 1.53 -23.29
N PHE A 168 -11.83 1.67 -22.97
CA PHE A 168 -12.86 2.07 -23.95
C PHE A 168 -12.57 3.45 -24.54
N PHE A 169 -12.24 4.44 -23.70
CA PHE A 169 -11.92 5.79 -24.19
C PHE A 169 -10.58 5.84 -24.92
N ALA A 170 -9.57 5.14 -24.45
CA ALA A 170 -8.27 5.09 -25.11
C ALA A 170 -8.36 4.46 -26.50
N LYS A 171 -9.13 3.37 -26.63
CA LYS A 171 -9.37 2.74 -27.93
C LYS A 171 -10.05 3.69 -28.92
N ASN A 172 -11.12 4.37 -28.48
CA ASN A 172 -11.85 5.32 -29.34
C ASN A 172 -10.98 6.53 -29.77
N TYR A 173 -9.98 6.90 -28.96
CA TYR A 173 -9.06 8.00 -29.28
C TYR A 173 -7.94 7.55 -30.26
N ILE A 174 -7.55 6.28 -30.24
CA ILE A 174 -6.49 5.74 -31.12
C ILE A 174 -7.05 5.35 -32.49
N ASP A 175 -8.30 4.85 -32.54
CA ASP A 175 -8.95 4.37 -33.75
C ASP A 175 -9.70 5.49 -34.52
N GLY A 176 -9.82 6.71 -33.99
CA GLY A 176 -10.44 7.89 -34.64
C GLY A 176 -9.42 8.94 -35.00
#